data_87228e9756fd370ac21c0dc64c2642b7
#
_entry.id   87228e9756fd370ac21c0dc64c2642b7
#
_cell.length_a   1.000
_cell.length_b   1.000
_cell.length_c   1.000
_cell.angle_alpha   90.00
_cell.angle_beta   90.00
_cell.angle_gamma   90.00
#
_symmetry.space_group_name_H-M   'P 1'
#
loop_
_entity.id
_entity.type
_entity.pdbx_description
1 polymer ?
#
loop_
_entity_poly.entity_id
_entity_poly.type
_entity_poly.pdbx_seq_one_letter_code
_entity_poly.pdbx_strand_id
1 'polypeptide(L)'
;MLAGGSPLYGLPLGRQTGIQPPSRREQFAMNSFELNKILGAILGTCLVLLSLNITAGALFSTPHVEKPGFAIAAKEESAGGGQQQPQAVQPIETLLASASGEKGQATAKQCAACHTFEKGGPNRVGPNLYGIVGANKAHLPNFNYSAGMKAKGGDWSFEELNKFLANPRGYVPGTNMTFAGLRDSQRADVIAYLNSLADSPKPLPQAAQAPAQGGGQPPAQGQGGGQAPQGGQQQR
;
A
#
# COMPACT_ATOMS: atom_id res chain seq x y z
N MET A 1 100.52 29.93 -36.52
CA MET A 1 100.67 28.92 -37.60
C MET A 1 99.45 28.03 -37.61
N LEU A 2 98.71 28.05 -38.68
CA LEU A 2 97.78 27.01 -39.24
C LEU A 2 96.61 26.55 -38.40
N ALA A 3 95.39 27.05 -38.55
CA ALA A 3 94.44 26.88 -39.64
C ALA A 3 94.02 25.42 -39.90
N GLY A 4 92.75 25.13 -39.61
CA GLY A 4 92.10 23.87 -39.97
C GLY A 4 90.62 23.91 -39.67
N GLY A 5 89.86 24.56 -40.50
CA GLY A 5 88.38 24.52 -40.51
C GLY A 5 87.87 23.23 -41.11
N SER A 6 86.90 22.63 -40.50
CA SER A 6 86.08 21.52 -41.03
C SER A 6 84.66 22.01 -41.28
N PRO A 7 84.00 21.65 -42.37
CA PRO A 7 82.65 22.11 -42.66
C PRO A 7 81.61 21.28 -41.93
N LEU A 8 80.70 21.95 -41.35
CA LEU A 8 79.47 21.36 -40.71
C LEU A 8 78.49 20.92 -41.81
N TYR A 9 78.26 19.63 -41.95
CA TYR A 9 77.15 19.08 -42.72
C TYR A 9 75.81 19.38 -42.07
N GLY A 10 75.01 20.21 -42.72
CA GLY A 10 73.60 20.46 -42.33
C GLY A 10 72.78 19.24 -42.62
N LEU A 11 72.19 18.68 -41.55
CA LEU A 11 71.14 17.67 -41.60
C LEU A 11 69.81 18.36 -41.89
N PRO A 12 68.94 17.89 -42.81
CA PRO A 12 67.63 18.45 -43.05
C PRO A 12 66.73 18.08 -41.85
N LEU A 13 66.15 19.11 -41.23
CA LEU A 13 65.11 18.97 -40.23
C LEU A 13 63.87 18.28 -40.83
N GLY A 14 63.69 17.04 -40.50
CA GLY A 14 62.46 16.27 -40.86
C GLY A 14 61.23 17.00 -40.39
N ARG A 15 60.37 17.29 -41.36
CA ARG A 15 59.02 17.82 -41.14
C ARG A 15 58.24 16.78 -40.31
N GLN A 16 58.10 17.02 -38.99
CA GLN A 16 57.20 16.25 -38.19
C GLN A 16 55.77 16.60 -38.63
N THR A 17 55.15 15.67 -39.34
CA THR A 17 53.71 15.68 -39.59
C THR A 17 53.03 15.40 -38.24
N GLY A 18 52.66 16.49 -37.58
CA GLY A 18 51.86 16.40 -36.36
C GLY A 18 50.54 15.72 -36.63
N ILE A 19 50.43 14.44 -36.21
CA ILE A 19 49.16 13.76 -36.07
C ILE A 19 48.50 14.41 -34.85
N GLN A 20 47.66 15.41 -35.09
CA GLN A 20 46.80 15.94 -34.02
C GLN A 20 45.77 14.88 -33.69
N PRO A 21 45.61 14.50 -32.39
CA PRO A 21 44.54 13.64 -32.01
C PRO A 21 43.19 14.35 -32.26
N PRO A 22 42.15 13.65 -32.73
CA PRO A 22 40.87 14.26 -33.02
C PRO A 22 40.32 14.93 -31.76
N SER A 23 39.89 16.16 -31.89
CA SER A 23 39.35 16.94 -30.79
C SER A 23 38.16 16.20 -30.18
N ARG A 24 38.07 16.12 -28.83
CA ARG A 24 37.04 15.43 -28.07
C ARG A 24 35.59 15.85 -28.45
N ARG A 25 35.43 16.94 -29.14
CA ARG A 25 34.14 17.47 -29.59
C ARG A 25 33.57 16.77 -30.82
N GLU A 26 34.38 16.04 -31.60
CA GLU A 26 33.91 15.36 -32.82
C GLU A 26 33.32 13.95 -32.54
N GLN A 27 33.50 13.41 -31.32
CA GLN A 27 33.07 12.05 -31.00
C GLN A 27 31.57 11.92 -30.69
N PHE A 28 30.81 13.00 -30.61
CA PHE A 28 29.37 12.97 -30.31
C PHE A 28 28.48 13.55 -31.40
N ALA A 29 29.02 13.85 -32.55
CA ALA A 29 28.22 14.24 -33.70
C ALA A 29 27.54 12.98 -34.28
N MET A 30 26.44 12.53 -33.65
CA MET A 30 25.55 11.54 -34.25
C MET A 30 25.03 12.13 -35.56
N ASN A 31 25.30 11.45 -36.67
CA ASN A 31 24.74 11.88 -37.94
C ASN A 31 23.21 11.68 -37.94
N SER A 32 22.49 12.50 -38.74
CA SER A 32 21.04 12.48 -38.79
C SER A 32 20.46 11.08 -39.11
N PHE A 33 21.23 10.26 -39.80
CA PHE A 33 20.84 8.91 -40.19
C PHE A 33 20.85 7.94 -38.97
N GLU A 34 21.87 8.00 -38.12
CA GLU A 34 21.94 7.20 -36.89
C GLU A 34 20.89 7.64 -35.86
N LEU A 35 20.69 8.96 -35.74
CA LEU A 35 19.63 9.50 -34.89
C LEU A 35 18.24 9.01 -35.35
N ASN A 36 17.99 9.01 -36.65
CA ASN A 36 16.70 8.55 -37.19
C ASN A 36 16.48 7.05 -36.99
N LYS A 37 17.52 6.22 -37.08
CA LYS A 37 17.42 4.78 -36.74
C LYS A 37 17.06 4.56 -35.27
N ILE A 38 17.75 5.26 -34.35
CA ILE A 38 17.50 5.15 -32.93
C ILE A 38 16.06 5.59 -32.60
N LEU A 39 15.65 6.73 -33.18
CA LEU A 39 14.30 7.25 -32.97
C LEU A 39 13.23 6.29 -33.52
N GLY A 40 13.49 5.74 -34.73
CA GLY A 40 12.62 4.74 -35.34
C GLY A 40 12.51 3.45 -34.50
N ALA A 41 13.62 2.98 -33.96
CA ALA A 41 13.64 1.80 -33.06
C ALA A 41 12.84 2.06 -31.78
N ILE A 42 13.00 3.22 -31.15
CA ILE A 42 12.25 3.61 -29.95
C ILE A 42 10.75 3.69 -30.24
N LEU A 43 10.38 4.39 -31.32
CA LEU A 43 8.96 4.51 -31.70
C LEU A 43 8.35 3.16 -32.05
N GLY A 44 9.07 2.31 -32.77
CA GLY A 44 8.63 0.94 -33.08
C GLY A 44 8.39 0.11 -31.81
N THR A 45 9.31 0.16 -30.88
CA THR A 45 9.18 -0.53 -29.60
C THR A 45 7.98 -0.02 -28.79
N CYS A 46 7.79 1.30 -28.71
CA CYS A 46 6.63 1.90 -28.05
C CYS A 46 5.32 1.45 -28.70
N LEU A 47 5.26 1.39 -30.03
CA LEU A 47 4.08 0.96 -30.76
C LEU A 47 3.73 -0.49 -30.49
N VAL A 48 4.74 -1.39 -30.46
CA VAL A 48 4.55 -2.80 -30.11
C VAL A 48 4.04 -2.95 -28.68
N LEU A 49 4.64 -2.26 -27.72
CA LEU A 49 4.21 -2.30 -26.32
C LEU A 49 2.78 -1.77 -26.14
N LEU A 50 2.43 -0.69 -26.84
CA LEU A 50 1.08 -0.13 -26.83
C LEU A 50 0.05 -1.11 -27.41
N SER A 51 0.39 -1.75 -28.54
CA SER A 51 -0.47 -2.74 -29.17
C SER A 51 -0.69 -3.96 -28.28
N LEU A 52 0.37 -4.45 -27.61
CA LEU A 52 0.28 -5.54 -26.65
C LEU A 52 -0.58 -5.17 -25.44
N ASN A 53 -0.44 -3.95 -24.93
CA ASN A 53 -1.25 -3.45 -23.81
C ASN A 53 -2.74 -3.38 -24.17
N ILE A 54 -3.06 -2.80 -25.35
CA ILE A 54 -4.45 -2.71 -25.82
C ILE A 54 -5.04 -4.10 -26.04
N THR A 55 -4.28 -5.02 -26.68
CA THR A 55 -4.74 -6.39 -26.93
C THR A 55 -4.93 -7.15 -25.62
N ALA A 56 -4.01 -7.04 -24.69
CA ALA A 56 -4.17 -7.65 -23.37
C ALA A 56 -5.38 -7.08 -22.63
N GLY A 57 -5.59 -5.76 -22.66
CA GLY A 57 -6.79 -5.15 -22.10
C GLY A 57 -8.09 -5.68 -22.72
N ALA A 58 -8.13 -5.87 -24.04
CA ALA A 58 -9.29 -6.39 -24.72
C ALA A 58 -9.58 -7.88 -24.41
N LEU A 59 -8.53 -8.70 -24.25
CA LEU A 59 -8.66 -10.13 -23.96
C LEU A 59 -8.94 -10.42 -22.48
N PHE A 60 -8.40 -9.61 -21.57
CA PHE A 60 -8.50 -9.82 -20.13
C PHE A 60 -9.40 -8.80 -19.42
N SER A 61 -10.10 -7.92 -20.16
CA SER A 61 -11.14 -7.08 -19.56
C SER A 61 -12.29 -7.96 -19.08
N THR A 62 -12.46 -8.05 -17.78
CA THR A 62 -13.69 -8.62 -17.20
C THR A 62 -14.87 -7.72 -17.60
N PRO A 63 -16.01 -8.27 -18.05
CA PRO A 63 -17.17 -7.46 -18.39
C PRO A 63 -17.58 -6.62 -17.19
N HIS A 64 -17.64 -5.31 -17.39
CA HIS A 64 -18.15 -4.38 -16.40
C HIS A 64 -19.62 -4.72 -16.14
N VAL A 65 -19.91 -5.24 -14.95
CA VAL A 65 -21.30 -5.55 -14.55
C VAL A 65 -21.99 -4.22 -14.27
N GLU A 66 -22.82 -3.76 -15.20
CA GLU A 66 -23.54 -2.47 -15.15
C GLU A 66 -24.54 -2.32 -13.99
N LYS A 67 -24.81 -3.38 -13.25
CA LYS A 67 -25.70 -3.34 -12.07
C LYS A 67 -25.08 -4.11 -10.92
N PRO A 68 -24.33 -3.46 -10.02
CA PRO A 68 -24.05 -4.08 -8.73
C PRO A 68 -25.36 -4.22 -7.99
N GLY A 69 -25.75 -5.46 -7.63
CA GLY A 69 -27.01 -5.78 -6.93
C GLY A 69 -27.11 -5.20 -5.52
N PHE A 70 -26.17 -4.38 -5.12
CA PHE A 70 -26.18 -3.58 -3.89
C PHE A 70 -25.49 -2.25 -4.17
N ALA A 71 -26.24 -1.16 -4.07
CA ALA A 71 -25.69 0.19 -4.09
C ALA A 71 -24.93 0.49 -2.78
N ILE A 72 -23.75 -0.09 -2.65
CA ILE A 72 -22.73 0.46 -1.76
C ILE A 72 -22.14 1.61 -2.57
N ALA A 73 -22.20 2.83 -2.05
CA ALA A 73 -21.53 4.00 -2.63
C ALA A 73 -20.00 3.73 -2.60
N ALA A 74 -19.54 2.88 -3.51
CA ALA A 74 -18.14 2.68 -3.78
C ALA A 74 -17.69 3.87 -4.62
N LYS A 75 -17.07 4.84 -3.97
CA LYS A 75 -16.28 5.87 -4.62
C LYS A 75 -15.26 5.18 -5.51
N GLU A 76 -15.33 5.41 -6.81
CA GLU A 76 -14.51 4.78 -7.83
C GLU A 76 -13.03 4.83 -7.45
N GLU A 77 -12.46 3.66 -7.20
CA GLU A 77 -11.01 3.52 -7.03
C GLU A 77 -10.39 3.40 -8.41
N SER A 78 -9.91 4.53 -8.89
CA SER A 78 -9.04 4.61 -10.05
C SER A 78 -7.77 3.76 -9.82
N ALA A 79 -7.62 2.68 -10.57
CA ALA A 79 -6.37 1.94 -10.68
C ALA A 79 -5.36 2.81 -11.45
N GLY A 80 -4.63 3.64 -10.73
CA GLY A 80 -3.54 4.45 -11.26
C GLY A 80 -2.48 4.61 -10.20
N GLY A 81 -1.26 4.16 -10.48
CA GLY A 81 -0.06 4.47 -9.69
C GLY A 81 0.18 5.98 -9.67
N GLY A 82 -0.53 6.69 -8.81
CA GLY A 82 -0.42 8.12 -8.58
C GLY A 82 0.02 8.37 -7.15
N GLN A 83 0.91 9.31 -6.98
CA GLN A 83 1.35 9.89 -5.72
C GLN A 83 0.15 10.07 -4.79
N GLN A 84 0.18 9.40 -3.63
CA GLN A 84 -0.83 9.58 -2.61
C GLN A 84 -0.77 11.03 -2.12
N GLN A 85 -1.71 11.86 -2.59
CA GLN A 85 -2.03 13.09 -1.88
C GLN A 85 -2.38 12.74 -0.43
N PRO A 86 -2.05 13.60 0.55
CA PRO A 86 -2.44 13.39 1.93
C PRO A 86 -3.97 13.34 2.02
N GLN A 87 -4.54 12.15 1.90
CA GLN A 87 -5.95 11.96 2.18
C GLN A 87 -6.13 12.10 3.69
N ALA A 88 -7.07 12.92 4.10
CA ALA A 88 -7.47 12.99 5.49
C ALA A 88 -7.81 11.56 5.96
N VAL A 89 -7.07 11.05 6.93
CA VAL A 89 -7.27 9.70 7.47
C VAL A 89 -8.65 9.66 8.10
N GLN A 90 -9.53 8.81 7.58
CA GLN A 90 -10.88 8.66 8.12
C GLN A 90 -10.84 8.13 9.56
N PRO A 91 -11.78 8.53 10.43
CA PRO A 91 -11.87 7.97 11.79
C PRO A 91 -11.93 6.45 11.75
N ILE A 92 -11.06 5.81 12.51
CA ILE A 92 -10.90 4.36 12.47
C ILE A 92 -12.14 3.62 12.98
N GLU A 93 -12.90 4.24 13.87
CA GLU A 93 -14.11 3.66 14.43
C GLU A 93 -15.14 3.30 13.35
N THR A 94 -15.33 4.21 12.39
CA THR A 94 -16.22 3.97 11.25
C THR A 94 -15.74 2.83 10.37
N LEU A 95 -14.43 2.74 10.15
CA LEU A 95 -13.82 1.72 9.31
C LEU A 95 -13.82 0.35 9.99
N LEU A 96 -13.54 0.29 11.30
CA LEU A 96 -13.50 -0.96 12.07
C LEU A 96 -14.87 -1.63 12.19
N ALA A 97 -15.94 -0.85 12.13
CA ALA A 97 -17.30 -1.36 12.18
C ALA A 97 -17.63 -2.34 11.04
N SER A 98 -16.94 -2.23 9.90
CA SER A 98 -17.09 -3.10 8.73
C SER A 98 -15.84 -3.93 8.42
N ALA A 99 -14.84 -3.89 9.29
CA ALA A 99 -13.56 -4.54 9.06
C ALA A 99 -13.66 -6.07 9.19
N SER A 100 -12.89 -6.77 8.37
CA SER A 100 -12.79 -8.23 8.36
C SER A 100 -11.39 -8.68 8.76
N GLY A 101 -11.29 -9.41 9.88
CA GLY A 101 -10.01 -10.01 10.31
C GLY A 101 -9.42 -10.98 9.28
N GLU A 102 -10.24 -11.71 8.53
CA GLU A 102 -9.79 -12.63 7.47
C GLU A 102 -9.13 -11.87 6.31
N LYS A 103 -9.77 -10.79 5.85
CA LYS A 103 -9.17 -9.91 4.83
C LYS A 103 -7.90 -9.24 5.38
N GLY A 104 -7.91 -8.89 6.67
CA GLY A 104 -6.76 -8.35 7.37
C GLY A 104 -5.60 -9.34 7.40
N GLN A 105 -5.84 -10.61 7.68
CA GLN A 105 -4.84 -11.67 7.62
C GLN A 105 -4.25 -11.83 6.22
N ALA A 106 -5.08 -11.81 5.19
CA ALA A 106 -4.63 -11.90 3.81
C ALA A 106 -3.73 -10.70 3.45
N THR A 107 -4.13 -9.48 3.85
CA THR A 107 -3.37 -8.26 3.63
C THR A 107 -2.07 -8.25 4.44
N ALA A 108 -2.08 -8.77 5.67
CA ALA A 108 -0.93 -8.82 6.56
C ALA A 108 0.19 -9.77 6.09
N LYS A 109 -0.05 -10.61 5.07
CA LYS A 109 1.00 -11.43 4.44
C LYS A 109 2.16 -10.58 3.93
N GLN A 110 1.91 -9.38 3.44
CA GLN A 110 2.97 -8.45 3.04
C GLN A 110 3.83 -7.97 4.22
N CYS A 111 3.27 -7.93 5.43
CA CYS A 111 3.99 -7.55 6.64
C CYS A 111 4.91 -8.67 7.13
N ALA A 112 4.59 -9.93 6.80
CA ALA A 112 5.35 -11.13 7.19
C ALA A 112 6.77 -11.15 6.61
N ALA A 113 7.07 -10.35 5.60
CA ALA A 113 8.43 -10.16 5.11
C ALA A 113 9.37 -9.60 6.20
N CYS A 114 8.84 -8.75 7.08
CA CYS A 114 9.62 -8.06 8.11
C CYS A 114 9.20 -8.38 9.54
N HIS A 115 7.99 -8.86 9.78
CA HIS A 115 7.42 -9.09 11.11
C HIS A 115 7.04 -10.55 11.33
N THR A 116 6.89 -10.94 12.60
CA THR A 116 6.24 -12.19 13.01
C THR A 116 4.95 -11.88 13.79
N PHE A 117 4.03 -12.84 13.83
CA PHE A 117 2.70 -12.66 14.40
C PHE A 117 2.41 -13.62 15.55
N GLU A 118 3.21 -14.66 15.70
CA GLU A 118 3.02 -15.68 16.73
C GLU A 118 3.39 -15.15 18.11
N LYS A 119 2.69 -15.63 19.13
CA LYS A 119 3.03 -15.32 20.53
C LYS A 119 4.46 -15.73 20.84
N GLY A 120 5.28 -14.77 21.27
CA GLY A 120 6.69 -15.01 21.55
C GLY A 120 7.56 -15.24 20.31
N GLY A 121 7.04 -14.95 19.11
CA GLY A 121 7.79 -15.05 17.87
C GLY A 121 9.00 -14.12 17.85
N PRO A 122 10.04 -14.47 17.08
CA PRO A 122 11.27 -13.68 17.02
C PRO A 122 11.07 -12.34 16.35
N ASN A 123 11.81 -11.32 16.78
CA ASN A 123 11.97 -10.10 16.03
C ASN A 123 12.74 -10.39 14.73
N ARG A 124 12.38 -9.72 13.65
CA ARG A 124 13.04 -9.79 12.33
C ARG A 124 13.60 -8.40 11.95
N VAL A 125 13.40 -7.98 10.72
CA VAL A 125 13.66 -6.59 10.29
C VAL A 125 12.80 -5.61 11.09
N GLY A 126 11.55 -6.01 11.39
CA GLY A 126 10.63 -5.35 12.29
C GLY A 126 10.39 -6.16 13.56
N PRO A 127 9.73 -5.56 14.57
CA PRO A 127 9.38 -6.25 15.81
C PRO A 127 8.28 -7.29 15.59
N ASN A 128 8.15 -8.24 16.55
CA ASN A 128 6.98 -9.10 16.63
C ASN A 128 5.72 -8.26 16.86
N LEU A 129 4.61 -8.64 16.21
CA LEU A 129 3.34 -7.89 16.24
C LEU A 129 2.26 -8.54 17.10
N TYR A 130 2.55 -9.67 17.79
CA TYR A 130 1.60 -10.27 18.71
C TYR A 130 1.28 -9.30 19.86
N GLY A 131 0.00 -9.08 20.13
CA GLY A 131 -0.45 -8.18 21.18
C GLY A 131 -0.11 -6.70 20.98
N ILE A 132 0.17 -6.29 19.75
CA ILE A 132 0.57 -4.90 19.44
C ILE A 132 -0.54 -3.88 19.77
N VAL A 133 -1.82 -4.26 19.62
CA VAL A 133 -2.94 -3.35 19.88
C VAL A 133 -3.04 -3.04 21.37
N GLY A 134 -2.79 -1.79 21.71
CA GLY A 134 -2.77 -1.30 23.09
C GLY A 134 -1.43 -1.45 23.81
N ALA A 135 -0.41 -2.03 23.17
CA ALA A 135 0.93 -2.04 23.71
C ALA A 135 1.58 -0.66 23.59
N ASN A 136 2.51 -0.34 24.51
CA ASN A 136 3.30 0.89 24.40
C ASN A 136 4.15 0.86 23.15
N LYS A 137 4.31 2.02 22.50
CA LYS A 137 5.25 2.15 21.39
C LYS A 137 6.67 1.85 21.88
N ALA A 138 7.43 1.15 21.05
CA ALA A 138 8.78 0.68 21.39
C ALA A 138 8.86 -0.23 22.64
N HIS A 139 7.81 -1.04 22.91
CA HIS A 139 7.66 -1.84 24.14
C HIS A 139 8.61 -3.07 24.22
N LEU A 140 9.10 -3.59 23.11
CA LEU A 140 9.97 -4.78 23.12
C LEU A 140 11.42 -4.40 23.45
N PRO A 141 11.96 -4.85 24.60
CA PRO A 141 13.31 -4.45 25.03
C PRO A 141 14.41 -4.99 24.10
N ASN A 142 14.13 -6.12 23.44
CA ASN A 142 15.09 -6.82 22.58
C ASN A 142 15.02 -6.41 21.12
N PHE A 143 14.31 -5.30 20.79
CA PHE A 143 14.25 -4.76 19.43
C PHE A 143 14.84 -3.35 19.37
N ASN A 144 15.69 -3.10 18.39
CA ASN A 144 16.31 -1.80 18.20
C ASN A 144 15.39 -0.83 17.42
N TYR A 145 14.48 -0.21 18.14
CA TYR A 145 13.61 0.82 17.56
C TYR A 145 14.38 2.06 17.15
N SER A 146 13.92 2.74 16.09
CA SER A 146 14.46 4.04 15.70
C SER A 146 14.24 5.08 16.80
N ALA A 147 15.08 6.12 16.79
CA ALA A 147 14.94 7.26 17.72
C ALA A 147 13.55 7.90 17.59
N GLY A 148 13.03 8.07 16.36
CA GLY A 148 11.71 8.61 16.13
C GLY A 148 10.59 7.76 16.75
N MET A 149 10.68 6.43 16.70
CA MET A 149 9.70 5.54 17.32
C MET A 149 9.75 5.61 18.84
N LYS A 150 10.95 5.64 19.43
CA LYS A 150 11.14 5.78 20.89
C LYS A 150 10.61 7.12 21.39
N ALA A 151 10.88 8.20 20.64
CA ALA A 151 10.44 9.56 20.98
C ALA A 151 8.93 9.76 20.82
N LYS A 152 8.27 9.00 19.95
CA LYS A 152 6.83 9.13 19.70
C LYS A 152 6.00 8.86 20.95
N GLY A 153 6.39 7.85 21.75
CA GLY A 153 5.72 7.48 23.00
C GLY A 153 4.26 7.12 22.85
N GLY A 154 3.59 6.84 23.98
CA GLY A 154 2.19 6.44 24.04
C GLY A 154 1.93 5.03 23.53
N ASP A 155 0.65 4.65 23.48
CA ASP A 155 0.22 3.31 23.16
C ASP A 155 -0.19 3.18 21.69
N TRP A 156 -0.19 1.96 21.18
CA TRP A 156 -0.74 1.61 19.87
C TRP A 156 -2.27 1.43 19.96
N SER A 157 -3.02 2.53 20.13
CA SER A 157 -4.47 2.49 19.99
C SER A 157 -4.87 2.20 18.53
N PHE A 158 -6.15 1.89 18.29
CA PHE A 158 -6.66 1.72 16.93
C PHE A 158 -6.37 2.96 16.05
N GLU A 159 -6.58 4.15 16.60
CA GLU A 159 -6.35 5.40 15.89
C GLU A 159 -4.86 5.64 15.61
N GLU A 160 -3.99 5.32 16.56
CA GLU A 160 -2.54 5.45 16.38
C GLU A 160 -2.00 4.49 15.29
N LEU A 161 -2.50 3.24 15.29
CA LEU A 161 -2.20 2.28 14.23
C LEU A 161 -2.75 2.73 12.88
N ASN A 162 -3.95 3.30 12.85
CA ASN A 162 -4.55 3.85 11.64
C ASN A 162 -3.65 4.93 11.01
N LYS A 163 -3.24 5.91 11.79
CA LYS A 163 -2.33 6.99 11.34
C LYS A 163 -0.98 6.44 10.88
N PHE A 164 -0.41 5.53 11.66
CA PHE A 164 0.89 4.95 11.34
C PHE A 164 0.84 4.12 10.06
N LEU A 165 -0.16 3.24 9.91
CA LEU A 165 -0.31 2.39 8.73
C LEU A 165 -0.79 3.15 7.48
N ALA A 166 -1.32 4.37 7.62
CA ALA A 166 -1.60 5.24 6.49
C ALA A 166 -0.31 5.80 5.87
N ASN A 167 0.60 6.27 6.71
CA ASN A 167 1.86 6.86 6.28
C ASN A 167 2.91 6.75 7.41
N PRO A 168 3.65 5.64 7.51
CA PRO A 168 4.59 5.41 8.59
C PRO A 168 5.64 6.51 8.76
N ARG A 169 6.21 6.98 7.65
CA ARG A 169 7.26 8.01 7.68
C ARG A 169 6.73 9.38 8.01
N GLY A 170 5.53 9.71 7.56
CA GLY A 170 4.86 10.97 7.90
C GLY A 170 4.41 11.00 9.36
N TYR A 171 3.94 9.88 9.88
CA TYR A 171 3.45 9.79 11.27
C TYR A 171 4.58 9.66 12.30
N VAL A 172 5.65 8.91 11.99
CA VAL A 172 6.85 8.77 12.82
C VAL A 172 8.08 9.13 11.97
N PRO A 173 8.46 10.42 11.92
CA PRO A 173 9.68 10.83 11.24
C PRO A 173 10.89 10.08 11.78
N GLY A 174 11.73 9.58 10.89
CA GLY A 174 12.90 8.77 11.26
C GLY A 174 12.59 7.32 11.63
N THR A 175 11.39 6.81 11.34
CA THR A 175 11.10 5.37 11.45
C THR A 175 11.94 4.56 10.47
N ASN A 176 12.41 3.37 10.90
CA ASN A 176 13.10 2.43 10.05
C ASN A 176 12.15 1.68 9.10
N MET A 177 10.84 1.76 9.31
CA MET A 177 9.84 1.11 8.48
C MET A 177 9.71 1.83 7.14
N THR A 178 10.02 1.11 6.06
CA THR A 178 10.00 1.67 4.69
C THR A 178 8.70 1.42 3.94
N PHE A 179 7.67 0.99 4.66
CA PHE A 179 6.36 0.68 4.10
C PHE A 179 5.65 1.94 3.57
N ALA A 180 4.99 1.80 2.41
CA ALA A 180 4.35 2.93 1.74
C ALA A 180 3.01 3.35 2.38
N GLY A 181 2.40 2.46 3.17
CA GLY A 181 1.09 2.66 3.76
C GLY A 181 0.00 1.78 3.14
N LEU A 182 -1.16 1.75 3.79
CA LEU A 182 -2.36 1.03 3.36
C LEU A 182 -3.52 2.00 3.11
N ARG A 183 -4.43 1.61 2.22
CA ARG A 183 -5.71 2.30 2.03
C ARG A 183 -6.65 2.04 3.22
N ASP A 184 -7.65 2.90 3.40
CA ASP A 184 -8.52 2.94 4.57
C ASP A 184 -9.14 1.58 4.94
N SER A 185 -9.79 0.91 4.01
CA SER A 185 -10.40 -0.40 4.26
C SER A 185 -9.37 -1.48 4.62
N GLN A 186 -8.25 -1.51 3.90
CA GLN A 186 -7.16 -2.45 4.18
C GLN A 186 -6.52 -2.22 5.56
N ARG A 187 -6.41 -0.96 5.99
CA ARG A 187 -5.91 -0.63 7.33
C ARG A 187 -6.82 -1.15 8.40
N ALA A 188 -8.12 -0.89 8.27
CA ALA A 188 -9.11 -1.37 9.22
C ALA A 188 -9.10 -2.90 9.33
N ASP A 189 -9.06 -3.60 8.21
CA ASP A 189 -8.98 -5.06 8.17
C ASP A 189 -7.71 -5.57 8.87
N VAL A 190 -6.55 -4.98 8.57
CA VAL A 190 -5.26 -5.35 9.21
C VAL A 190 -5.29 -5.05 10.71
N ILE A 191 -5.83 -3.91 11.13
CA ILE A 191 -5.93 -3.57 12.55
C ILE A 191 -6.86 -4.54 13.29
N ALA A 192 -7.98 -4.93 12.69
CA ALA A 192 -8.88 -5.94 13.25
C ALA A 192 -8.17 -7.30 13.39
N TYR A 193 -7.40 -7.71 12.38
CA TYR A 193 -6.58 -8.91 12.46
C TYR A 193 -5.52 -8.81 13.56
N LEU A 194 -4.74 -7.73 13.62
CA LEU A 194 -3.73 -7.54 14.67
C LEU A 194 -4.33 -7.53 16.07
N ASN A 195 -5.55 -7.01 16.22
CA ASN A 195 -6.26 -7.05 17.48
C ASN A 195 -6.61 -8.48 17.90
N SER A 196 -6.95 -9.35 16.95
CA SER A 196 -7.23 -10.76 17.24
C SER A 196 -6.00 -11.55 17.68
N LEU A 197 -4.78 -11.03 17.45
CA LEU A 197 -3.52 -11.65 17.85
C LEU A 197 -3.10 -11.31 19.28
N ALA A 198 -4.01 -11.12 20.18
CA ALA A 198 -3.71 -10.82 21.59
C ALA A 198 -4.41 -11.82 22.51
N ASP A 199 -3.85 -12.02 23.70
CA ASP A 199 -4.49 -12.86 24.73
C ASP A 199 -5.86 -12.30 25.17
N SER A 200 -6.01 -10.97 25.07
CA SER A 200 -7.24 -10.25 25.41
C SER A 200 -7.51 -9.19 24.34
N PRO A 201 -8.12 -9.57 23.21
CA PRO A 201 -8.46 -8.62 22.16
C PRO A 201 -9.34 -7.50 22.68
N LYS A 202 -9.08 -6.27 22.26
CA LYS A 202 -9.92 -5.12 22.60
C LYS A 202 -11.26 -5.19 21.85
N PRO A 203 -12.38 -4.75 22.46
CA PRO A 203 -13.64 -4.67 21.74
C PRO A 203 -13.51 -3.74 20.55
N LEU A 204 -13.89 -4.24 19.37
CA LEU A 204 -13.95 -3.41 18.17
C LEU A 204 -15.18 -2.49 18.25
N PRO A 205 -15.09 -1.25 17.77
CA PRO A 205 -16.26 -0.39 17.61
C PRO A 205 -17.30 -1.12 16.76
N GLN A 206 -18.49 -1.34 17.32
CA GLN A 206 -19.61 -1.83 16.53
C GLN A 206 -20.11 -0.66 15.68
N ALA A 207 -20.51 -0.94 14.43
CA ALA A 207 -21.29 0.04 13.69
C ALA A 207 -22.45 0.46 14.61
N ALA A 208 -22.54 1.75 14.87
CA ALA A 208 -23.74 2.27 15.51
C ALA A 208 -24.90 1.68 14.72
N GLN A 209 -25.59 0.72 15.31
CA GLN A 209 -26.78 0.14 14.66
C GLN A 209 -27.66 1.32 14.35
N ALA A 210 -27.80 1.63 13.08
CA ALA A 210 -28.86 2.54 12.65
C ALA A 210 -30.10 2.04 13.38
N PRO A 211 -30.87 2.90 14.11
CA PRO A 211 -32.01 2.44 14.88
C PRO A 211 -32.80 1.55 13.94
N ALA A 212 -32.97 0.29 14.31
CA ALA A 212 -33.72 -0.68 13.55
C ALA A 212 -35.05 0.00 13.22
N GLN A 213 -35.21 0.43 11.97
CA GLN A 213 -36.48 0.90 11.48
C GLN A 213 -37.43 -0.24 11.71
N GLY A 214 -38.41 -0.01 12.58
CA GLY A 214 -39.32 -0.97 13.16
C GLY A 214 -39.75 -2.00 12.14
N GLY A 215 -39.23 -3.21 12.35
CA GLY A 215 -39.83 -4.40 11.77
C GLY A 215 -41.26 -4.45 12.27
N GLY A 216 -42.18 -4.11 11.39
CA GLY A 216 -43.60 -4.21 11.67
C GLY A 216 -43.92 -5.57 12.26
N GLN A 217 -44.40 -5.56 13.47
CA GLN A 217 -44.97 -6.71 14.11
C GLN A 217 -46.11 -7.19 13.20
N PRO A 218 -46.13 -8.47 12.78
CA PRO A 218 -47.23 -8.98 11.98
C PRO A 218 -48.52 -8.81 12.79
N PRO A 219 -49.65 -8.39 12.19
CA PRO A 219 -50.90 -8.28 12.94
C PRO A 219 -51.27 -9.64 13.50
N ALA A 220 -51.49 -9.70 14.83
CA ALA A 220 -52.03 -10.85 15.49
C ALA A 220 -53.38 -11.19 14.85
N GLN A 221 -53.45 -12.37 14.19
CA GLN A 221 -54.70 -12.93 13.71
C GLN A 221 -55.56 -13.26 14.94
N GLY A 222 -56.65 -12.45 15.10
CA GLY A 222 -57.68 -12.73 16.06
C GLY A 222 -58.38 -14.05 15.72
N GLN A 223 -58.20 -15.06 16.59
CA GLN A 223 -59.08 -16.18 16.65
C GLN A 223 -60.27 -15.81 17.50
N GLY A 224 -61.37 -15.41 16.81
CA GLY A 224 -62.68 -15.36 17.36
C GLY A 224 -63.18 -16.81 17.45
N GLY A 225 -63.33 -17.28 18.65
CA GLY A 225 -64.05 -18.50 18.97
C GLY A 225 -65.04 -18.24 20.07
N GLY A 226 -66.28 -17.85 19.67
CA GLY A 226 -67.39 -17.75 20.61
C GLY A 226 -67.76 -19.13 21.08
N GLN A 227 -68.01 -19.22 22.40
CA GLN A 227 -68.84 -20.28 22.93
C GLN A 227 -69.77 -19.69 23.98
N ALA A 228 -71.06 -19.90 23.68
CA ALA A 228 -72.21 -19.49 24.49
C ALA A 228 -72.30 -20.27 25.83
N PRO A 229 -73.06 -19.70 26.80
CA PRO A 229 -73.23 -20.34 28.09
C PRO A 229 -74.38 -21.33 28.09
N GLN A 230 -74.17 -22.51 28.63
CA GLN A 230 -75.21 -23.42 29.12
C GLN A 230 -74.93 -23.59 30.59
N GLY A 231 -75.70 -23.22 31.47
CA GLY A 231 -77.04 -23.46 31.91
C GLY A 231 -77.18 -24.76 32.64
N GLY A 232 -77.31 -24.66 34.01
CA GLY A 232 -78.28 -25.46 34.64
C GLY A 232 -77.88 -26.63 35.58
N GLN A 233 -78.27 -26.48 36.80
CA GLN A 233 -78.80 -27.53 37.74
C GLN A 233 -77.72 -28.31 38.52
N GLN A 234 -77.63 -28.10 39.90
CA GLN A 234 -78.57 -28.46 40.94
C GLN A 234 -78.42 -29.89 41.42
N GLN A 235 -78.36 -30.02 42.74
CA GLN A 235 -78.65 -31.19 43.61
C GLN A 235 -77.45 -32.04 44.00
N ARG A 236 -77.14 -32.20 45.21
CA ARG A 236 -77.61 -32.34 46.59
C ARG A 236 -76.43 -32.42 47.48
#